data_1b4f661ef7b8f89adc0908e69202f700
#
_entry.id   1b4f661ef7b8f89adc0908e69202f700
#
_cell.length_a   1.000
_cell.length_b   1.000
_cell.length_c   1.000
_cell.angle_alpha   90.00
_cell.angle_beta   90.00
_cell.angle_gamma   90.00
#
_symmetry.space_group_name_H-M   'P 1'
#
loop_
_entity.id
_entity.type
_entity.pdbx_description
1 polymer ?
#
loop_
_entity_poly.entity_id
_entity_poly.type
_entity_poly.pdbx_seq_one_letter_code
_entity_poly.pdbx_strand_id
1 'polypeptide(L)'
;MARAEQPLNIAVLISGTGSNFVAIHDAIEADQLDAHISYVVASNPRAKGIIRAHEFNIPTMVFEPADYTASTQQVEQRMVENFRNAGVEYVIMAGYMRKVSEVLLGAYPNRVVNLHPALLPKHKGAHAIQDAFEAGDEVTGITIHLANAEYDEGPILYQREVPVLPDDTLDTLEARIHQAEHEAYPMVIQKLATGELPVK
;
A
#
# COMPACT_ATOMS: atom_id res chain seq x y z
N MET A 1 -2.41 25.12 6.18
CA MET A 1 -1.28 25.71 5.43
C MET A 1 -1.25 25.01 4.09
N ALA A 2 -1.30 25.74 3.00
CA ALA A 2 -1.12 25.15 1.68
C ALA A 2 0.28 24.51 1.62
N ARG A 3 0.37 23.28 1.17
CA ARG A 3 1.64 22.59 0.96
C ARG A 3 2.40 23.31 -0.17
N ALA A 4 3.71 23.36 -0.04
CA ALA A 4 4.60 23.95 -1.04
C ALA A 4 4.44 23.25 -2.40
N GLU A 5 4.71 23.96 -3.47
CA GLU A 5 4.59 23.74 -4.90
C GLU A 5 5.19 22.44 -5.48
N GLN A 6 5.40 21.39 -4.71
CA GLN A 6 5.97 20.12 -5.19
C GLN A 6 5.05 18.93 -4.88
N PRO A 7 4.92 17.97 -5.84
CA PRO A 7 4.17 16.75 -5.64
C PRO A 7 4.63 15.96 -4.41
N LEU A 8 3.73 15.21 -3.78
CA LEU A 8 4.07 14.30 -2.68
C LEU A 8 5.02 13.21 -3.18
N ASN A 9 6.22 13.14 -2.62
CA ASN A 9 7.19 12.13 -3.04
C ASN A 9 7.00 10.82 -2.28
N ILE A 10 6.68 9.74 -3.00
CA ILE A 10 6.35 8.44 -2.42
C ILE A 10 7.24 7.31 -2.93
N ALA A 11 7.43 6.28 -2.09
CA ALA A 11 7.89 4.97 -2.50
C ALA A 11 6.74 3.96 -2.37
N VAL A 12 6.60 3.06 -3.34
CA VAL A 12 5.52 2.05 -3.35
C VAL A 12 6.12 0.66 -3.17
N LEU A 13 5.62 -0.09 -2.18
CA LEU A 13 6.06 -1.45 -1.88
C LEU A 13 5.02 -2.44 -2.42
N ILE A 14 5.49 -3.47 -3.15
CA ILE A 14 4.66 -4.51 -3.78
C ILE A 14 5.22 -5.91 -3.53
N SER A 15 4.37 -6.94 -3.65
CA SER A 15 4.81 -8.36 -3.63
C SER A 15 4.25 -9.19 -4.79
N GLY A 16 3.27 -8.68 -5.54
CA GLY A 16 2.52 -9.43 -6.55
C GLY A 16 2.26 -8.68 -7.85
N THR A 17 0.99 -8.64 -8.25
CA THR A 17 0.55 -8.05 -9.52
C THR A 17 0.84 -6.56 -9.61
N GLY A 18 0.80 -5.84 -8.48
CA GLY A 18 0.97 -4.39 -8.45
C GLY A 18 -0.24 -3.61 -8.94
N SER A 19 -1.46 -4.19 -8.90
CA SER A 19 -2.65 -3.50 -9.42
C SER A 19 -2.93 -2.17 -8.70
N ASN A 20 -2.77 -2.13 -7.38
CA ASN A 20 -2.87 -0.89 -6.60
C ASN A 20 -1.77 0.13 -6.95
N PHE A 21 -0.55 -0.33 -7.23
CA PHE A 21 0.52 0.53 -7.73
C PHE A 21 0.16 1.15 -9.09
N VAL A 22 -0.40 0.34 -10.01
CA VAL A 22 -0.87 0.83 -11.32
C VAL A 22 -1.98 1.86 -11.13
N ALA A 23 -2.97 1.61 -10.25
CA ALA A 23 -4.04 2.57 -9.97
C ALA A 23 -3.52 3.90 -9.40
N ILE A 24 -2.48 3.87 -8.55
CA ILE A 24 -1.81 5.08 -8.05
C ILE A 24 -1.12 5.83 -9.20
N HIS A 25 -0.38 5.12 -10.06
CA HIS A 25 0.29 5.71 -11.21
C HIS A 25 -0.72 6.34 -12.19
N ASP A 26 -1.78 5.62 -12.53
CA ASP A 26 -2.82 6.11 -13.45
C ASP A 26 -3.52 7.37 -12.91
N ALA A 27 -3.74 7.45 -11.59
CA ALA A 27 -4.28 8.64 -10.95
C ALA A 27 -3.32 9.85 -11.02
N ILE A 28 -2.00 9.62 -10.97
CA ILE A 28 -0.97 10.65 -11.16
C ILE A 28 -1.01 11.15 -12.62
N GLU A 29 -1.00 10.24 -13.59
CA GLU A 29 -1.06 10.58 -15.03
C GLU A 29 -2.37 11.29 -15.43
N ALA A 30 -3.45 11.04 -14.68
CA ALA A 30 -4.74 11.69 -14.89
C ALA A 30 -4.90 13.02 -14.13
N ASP A 31 -3.84 13.55 -13.52
CA ASP A 31 -3.86 14.77 -12.67
C ASP A 31 -4.87 14.70 -11.49
N GLN A 32 -5.21 13.49 -11.04
CA GLN A 32 -6.09 13.24 -9.88
C GLN A 32 -5.33 13.08 -8.57
N LEU A 33 -4.02 12.80 -8.66
CA LEU A 33 -3.13 12.63 -7.52
C LEU A 33 -1.84 13.44 -7.72
N ASP A 34 -1.64 14.45 -6.88
CA ASP A 34 -0.43 15.27 -6.87
C ASP A 34 0.70 14.56 -6.10
N ALA A 35 1.28 13.55 -6.74
CA ALA A 35 2.37 12.77 -6.20
C ALA A 35 3.40 12.39 -7.26
N HIS A 36 4.60 12.01 -6.79
CA HIS A 36 5.67 11.45 -7.61
C HIS A 36 6.15 10.13 -7.00
N ILE A 37 6.24 9.08 -7.80
CA ILE A 37 6.75 7.77 -7.35
C ILE A 37 8.25 7.70 -7.63
N SER A 38 9.08 7.86 -6.60
CA SER A 38 10.53 7.78 -6.72
C SER A 38 11.05 6.35 -6.83
N TYR A 39 10.39 5.40 -6.17
CA TYR A 39 10.78 3.99 -6.16
C TYR A 39 9.58 3.06 -6.12
N VAL A 40 9.69 1.94 -6.83
CA VAL A 40 8.90 0.74 -6.57
C VAL A 40 9.81 -0.33 -5.98
N VAL A 41 9.43 -0.86 -4.81
CA VAL A 41 10.17 -1.94 -4.15
C VAL A 41 9.37 -3.23 -4.22
N ALA A 42 9.97 -4.28 -4.76
CA ALA A 42 9.35 -5.60 -4.83
C ALA A 42 10.04 -6.57 -3.86
N SER A 43 9.25 -7.25 -3.02
CA SER A 43 9.73 -8.29 -2.10
C SER A 43 9.83 -9.68 -2.74
N ASN A 44 9.62 -9.74 -4.05
CA ASN A 44 9.66 -10.97 -4.82
C ASN A 44 10.06 -10.64 -6.27
N PRO A 45 11.12 -11.24 -6.82
CA PRO A 45 11.59 -10.97 -8.19
C PRO A 45 10.58 -11.41 -9.27
N ARG A 46 9.58 -12.23 -8.91
CA ARG A 46 8.49 -12.65 -9.80
C ARG A 46 7.27 -11.71 -9.74
N ALA A 47 7.32 -10.63 -8.98
CA ALA A 47 6.23 -9.66 -8.91
C ALA A 47 5.98 -9.01 -10.28
N LYS A 48 4.78 -9.18 -10.83
CA LYS A 48 4.42 -8.63 -12.14
C LYS A 48 4.45 -7.10 -12.16
N GLY A 49 4.25 -6.47 -11.01
CA GLY A 49 4.35 -5.01 -10.87
C GLY A 49 5.73 -4.44 -11.22
N ILE A 50 6.81 -5.24 -11.20
CA ILE A 50 8.15 -4.83 -11.65
C ILE A 50 8.12 -4.47 -13.15
N ILE A 51 7.42 -5.26 -13.96
CA ILE A 51 7.29 -5.02 -15.40
C ILE A 51 6.62 -3.66 -15.62
N ARG A 52 5.54 -3.38 -14.87
CA ARG A 52 4.84 -2.10 -14.95
C ARG A 52 5.72 -0.93 -14.53
N ALA A 53 6.50 -1.09 -13.45
CA ALA A 53 7.43 -0.05 -13.01
C ALA A 53 8.47 0.29 -14.10
N HIS A 54 8.98 -0.72 -14.81
CA HIS A 54 9.89 -0.51 -15.94
C HIS A 54 9.19 0.18 -17.13
N GLU A 55 7.96 -0.22 -17.47
CA GLU A 55 7.16 0.42 -18.51
C GLU A 55 6.92 1.91 -18.22
N PHE A 56 6.72 2.25 -16.94
CA PHE A 56 6.54 3.61 -16.46
C PHE A 56 7.86 4.37 -16.21
N ASN A 57 9.01 3.75 -16.48
CA ASN A 57 10.34 4.30 -16.22
C ASN A 57 10.58 4.67 -14.74
N ILE A 58 9.96 3.95 -13.80
CA ILE A 58 10.13 4.17 -12.38
C ILE A 58 11.28 3.28 -11.86
N PRO A 59 12.24 3.84 -11.10
CA PRO A 59 13.31 3.07 -10.48
C PRO A 59 12.79 1.95 -9.59
N THR A 60 13.41 0.76 -9.67
CA THR A 60 13.01 -0.40 -8.89
C THR A 60 14.11 -0.88 -7.96
N MET A 61 13.70 -1.35 -6.77
CA MET A 61 14.53 -2.17 -5.90
C MET A 61 13.84 -3.54 -5.77
N VAL A 62 14.58 -4.60 -6.04
CA VAL A 62 14.04 -5.97 -5.98
C VAL A 62 14.82 -6.74 -4.93
N PHE A 63 14.11 -7.35 -4.00
CA PHE A 63 14.66 -8.21 -2.96
C PHE A 63 14.08 -9.60 -3.08
N GLU A 64 14.92 -10.60 -2.86
CA GLU A 64 14.49 -12.00 -2.83
C GLU A 64 13.95 -12.38 -1.45
N PRO A 65 13.11 -13.42 -1.36
CA PRO A 65 12.68 -13.96 -0.07
C PRO A 65 13.86 -14.33 0.87
N ALA A 66 14.98 -14.75 0.30
CA ALA A 66 16.20 -15.09 1.03
C ALA A 66 16.82 -13.87 1.75
N ASP A 67 16.74 -12.66 1.14
CA ASP A 67 17.26 -11.44 1.74
C ASP A 67 16.53 -11.13 3.05
N TYR A 68 15.19 -11.28 3.06
CA TYR A 68 14.36 -11.06 4.26
C TYR A 68 14.60 -12.15 5.32
N THR A 69 14.85 -13.39 4.89
CA THR A 69 15.18 -14.47 5.81
C THR A 69 16.55 -14.25 6.46
N ALA A 70 17.49 -13.67 5.72
CA ALA A 70 18.79 -13.32 6.24
C ALA A 70 18.71 -12.14 7.22
N SER A 71 18.08 -11.02 6.81
CA SER A 71 17.82 -9.89 7.70
C SER A 71 16.83 -8.89 7.08
N THR A 72 15.63 -8.83 7.60
CA THR A 72 14.65 -7.78 7.24
C THR A 72 15.21 -6.38 7.52
N GLN A 73 15.92 -6.20 8.62
CA GLN A 73 16.50 -4.88 8.97
C GLN A 73 17.53 -4.41 7.94
N GLN A 74 18.38 -5.30 7.40
CA GLN A 74 19.34 -4.91 6.36
C GLN A 74 18.64 -4.54 5.05
N VAL A 75 17.59 -5.28 4.67
CA VAL A 75 16.75 -4.93 3.50
C VAL A 75 16.17 -3.54 3.69
N GLU A 76 15.55 -3.27 4.84
CA GLU A 76 14.92 -1.98 5.13
C GLU A 76 15.95 -0.84 5.28
N GLN A 77 17.13 -1.09 5.81
CA GLN A 77 18.22 -0.09 5.83
C GLN A 77 18.58 0.37 4.42
N ARG A 78 18.69 -0.56 3.47
CA ARG A 78 18.94 -0.24 2.06
C ARG A 78 17.77 0.55 1.45
N MET A 79 16.52 0.21 1.77
CA MET A 79 15.35 0.99 1.35
C MET A 79 15.44 2.41 1.90
N VAL A 80 15.62 2.57 3.22
CA VAL A 80 15.67 3.86 3.90
C VAL A 80 16.76 4.77 3.35
N GLU A 81 17.95 4.22 3.09
CA GLU A 81 19.06 4.97 2.49
C GLU A 81 18.68 5.55 1.12
N ASN A 82 18.16 4.72 0.22
CA ASN A 82 17.73 5.14 -1.12
C ASN A 82 16.55 6.12 -1.06
N PHE A 83 15.57 5.86 -0.20
CA PHE A 83 14.40 6.72 -0.04
C PHE A 83 14.76 8.10 0.46
N ARG A 84 15.69 8.20 1.46
CA ARG A 84 16.18 9.49 1.96
C ARG A 84 16.92 10.26 0.88
N ASN A 85 17.78 9.58 0.11
CA ASN A 85 18.52 10.21 -0.98
C ASN A 85 17.60 10.74 -2.10
N ALA A 86 16.46 10.09 -2.31
CA ALA A 86 15.45 10.51 -3.28
C ALA A 86 14.42 11.50 -2.70
N GLY A 87 14.49 11.83 -1.40
CA GLY A 87 13.54 12.73 -0.75
C GLY A 87 12.15 12.15 -0.56
N VAL A 88 12.00 10.81 -0.48
CA VAL A 88 10.73 10.14 -0.21
C VAL A 88 10.14 10.63 1.10
N GLU A 89 8.87 10.98 1.08
CA GLU A 89 8.12 11.50 2.23
C GLU A 89 7.19 10.46 2.85
N TYR A 90 6.57 9.61 2.02
CA TYR A 90 5.69 8.52 2.46
C TYR A 90 6.04 7.20 1.80
N VAL A 91 5.86 6.13 2.54
CA VAL A 91 5.99 4.75 2.05
C VAL A 91 4.59 4.14 1.94
N ILE A 92 4.23 3.70 0.75
CA ILE A 92 2.90 3.18 0.40
C ILE A 92 2.98 1.68 0.19
N MET A 93 2.36 0.90 1.08
CA MET A 93 2.31 -0.56 0.97
C MET A 93 1.12 -0.97 0.11
N ALA A 94 1.37 -1.30 -1.14
CA ALA A 94 0.35 -1.64 -2.16
C ALA A 94 0.37 -3.15 -2.46
N GLY A 95 -0.15 -3.96 -1.55
CA GLY A 95 -0.07 -5.41 -1.62
C GLY A 95 1.33 -5.95 -1.27
N TYR A 96 1.95 -5.38 -0.25
CA TYR A 96 3.25 -5.81 0.25
C TYR A 96 3.09 -6.86 1.35
N MET A 97 3.46 -8.11 1.05
CA MET A 97 3.23 -9.29 1.91
C MET A 97 4.38 -9.54 2.90
N ARG A 98 4.98 -8.47 3.43
CA ARG A 98 6.02 -8.56 4.46
C ARG A 98 5.67 -7.63 5.61
N LYS A 99 5.93 -8.09 6.83
CA LYS A 99 5.86 -7.22 8.00
C LYS A 99 7.03 -6.24 7.95
N VAL A 100 6.74 -4.96 8.10
CA VAL A 100 7.77 -3.92 8.23
C VAL A 100 8.34 -3.93 9.64
N SER A 101 9.63 -3.62 9.76
CA SER A 101 10.32 -3.58 11.06
C SER A 101 10.43 -2.15 11.60
N GLU A 102 10.98 -2.05 12.81
CA GLU A 102 11.26 -0.78 13.46
C GLU A 102 12.23 0.12 12.66
N VAL A 103 13.03 -0.46 11.75
CA VAL A 103 13.96 0.29 10.90
C VAL A 103 13.18 1.20 9.94
N LEU A 104 12.22 0.64 9.21
CA LEU A 104 11.39 1.42 8.28
C LEU A 104 10.42 2.33 9.04
N LEU A 105 9.73 1.79 10.07
CA LEU A 105 8.79 2.56 10.88
C LEU A 105 9.46 3.72 11.62
N GLY A 106 10.66 3.53 12.16
CA GLY A 106 11.42 4.58 12.84
C GLY A 106 12.00 5.62 11.89
N ALA A 107 12.30 5.23 10.64
CA ALA A 107 12.76 6.18 9.61
C ALA A 107 11.62 7.03 9.03
N TYR A 108 10.39 6.49 9.01
CA TYR A 108 9.17 7.11 8.48
C TYR A 108 8.03 7.08 9.51
N PRO A 109 8.18 7.73 10.67
CA PRO A 109 7.19 7.70 11.75
C PRO A 109 5.87 8.29 11.26
N ASN A 110 4.79 7.51 11.40
CA ASN A 110 3.45 7.85 10.90
C ASN A 110 3.36 8.14 9.39
N ARG A 111 4.31 7.65 8.59
CA ARG A 111 4.36 7.88 7.14
C ARG A 111 4.47 6.58 6.32
N VAL A 112 4.24 5.45 6.96
CA VAL A 112 4.07 4.15 6.29
C VAL A 112 2.58 3.85 6.25
N VAL A 113 2.01 3.81 5.07
CA VAL A 113 0.57 3.62 4.83
C VAL A 113 0.33 2.24 4.27
N ASN A 114 -0.61 1.49 4.87
CA ASN A 114 -0.99 0.16 4.41
C ASN A 114 -2.45 0.14 3.97
N LEU A 115 -2.74 -0.68 2.96
CA LEU A 115 -4.08 -1.02 2.51
C LEU A 115 -4.36 -2.47 2.87
N HIS A 116 -5.43 -2.71 3.62
CA HIS A 116 -5.88 -4.02 4.06
C HIS A 116 -7.28 -4.32 3.49
N PRO A 117 -7.51 -5.50 2.86
CA PRO A 117 -8.76 -5.82 2.15
C PRO A 117 -9.85 -6.36 3.09
N ALA A 118 -10.06 -5.73 4.23
CA ALA A 118 -11.19 -5.99 5.13
C ALA A 118 -11.50 -4.75 5.97
N LEU A 119 -12.64 -4.77 6.68
CA LEU A 119 -13.01 -3.76 7.68
C LEU A 119 -12.35 -4.07 9.02
N LEU A 120 -11.13 -3.57 9.24
CA LEU A 120 -10.45 -3.76 10.52
C LEU A 120 -11.31 -3.26 11.70
N PRO A 121 -11.31 -3.96 12.83
CA PRO A 121 -10.38 -5.02 13.25
C PRO A 121 -10.75 -6.44 12.81
N LYS A 122 -11.79 -6.66 12.00
CA LYS A 122 -12.13 -7.98 11.48
C LYS A 122 -11.13 -8.45 10.43
N HIS A 123 -10.96 -9.77 10.32
CA HIS A 123 -10.19 -10.43 9.26
C HIS A 123 -8.79 -9.87 9.06
N LYS A 124 -8.01 -9.74 10.15
CA LYS A 124 -6.58 -9.39 10.08
C LYS A 124 -5.80 -10.49 9.37
N GLY A 125 -4.69 -10.14 8.72
CA GLY A 125 -3.78 -11.10 8.12
C GLY A 125 -3.94 -11.29 6.61
N ALA A 126 -3.27 -12.32 6.06
CA ALA A 126 -3.02 -12.44 4.63
C ALA A 126 -4.23 -12.95 3.80
N HIS A 127 -5.27 -13.49 4.43
CA HIS A 127 -6.40 -14.15 3.77
C HIS A 127 -7.73 -13.43 4.01
N ALA A 128 -7.69 -12.14 4.31
CA ALA A 128 -8.83 -11.36 4.78
C ALA A 128 -10.09 -11.45 3.90
N ILE A 129 -9.95 -11.48 2.57
CA ILE A 129 -11.09 -11.62 1.64
C ILE A 129 -11.71 -13.01 1.74
N GLN A 130 -10.86 -14.04 1.73
CA GLN A 130 -11.31 -15.43 1.87
C GLN A 130 -11.97 -15.66 3.23
N ASP A 131 -11.36 -15.14 4.30
CA ASP A 131 -11.88 -15.26 5.66
C ASP A 131 -13.29 -14.62 5.80
N ALA A 132 -13.49 -13.43 5.21
CA ALA A 132 -14.79 -12.77 5.19
C ALA A 132 -15.84 -13.55 4.39
N PHE A 133 -15.44 -14.08 3.23
CA PHE A 133 -16.30 -14.91 2.37
C PHE A 133 -16.71 -16.22 3.07
N GLU A 134 -15.75 -16.94 3.66
CA GLU A 134 -16.00 -18.21 4.37
C GLU A 134 -16.77 -18.01 5.68
N ALA A 135 -16.63 -16.87 6.34
CA ALA A 135 -17.41 -16.50 7.52
C ALA A 135 -18.88 -16.19 7.19
N GLY A 136 -19.23 -16.01 5.91
CA GLY A 136 -20.57 -15.63 5.49
C GLY A 136 -20.94 -14.21 5.91
N ASP A 137 -19.96 -13.30 6.02
CA ASP A 137 -20.24 -11.90 6.30
C ASP A 137 -21.10 -11.30 5.17
N GLU A 138 -22.11 -10.51 5.50
CA GLU A 138 -22.94 -9.79 4.52
C GLU A 138 -22.21 -8.55 3.96
N VAL A 139 -21.24 -8.03 4.74
CA VAL A 139 -20.46 -6.84 4.39
C VAL A 139 -19.01 -7.05 4.83
N THR A 140 -18.10 -6.80 3.92
CA THR A 140 -16.66 -6.64 4.18
C THR A 140 -16.21 -5.26 3.71
N GLY A 141 -14.96 -5.06 3.35
CA GLY A 141 -14.51 -3.77 2.84
C GLY A 141 -13.01 -3.65 2.72
N ILE A 142 -12.55 -2.42 2.77
CA ILE A 142 -11.14 -2.06 2.77
C ILE A 142 -10.82 -1.12 3.92
N THR A 143 -9.62 -1.21 4.44
CA THR A 143 -9.08 -0.29 5.46
C THR A 143 -7.72 0.23 5.00
N ILE A 144 -7.58 1.55 4.95
CA ILE A 144 -6.30 2.23 4.77
C ILE A 144 -5.89 2.78 6.13
N HIS A 145 -4.71 2.39 6.60
CA HIS A 145 -4.23 2.71 7.94
C HIS A 145 -2.72 3.00 7.95
N LEU A 146 -2.24 3.62 9.01
CA LEU A 146 -0.81 3.75 9.25
C LEU A 146 -0.27 2.41 9.75
N ALA A 147 0.83 1.94 9.18
CA ALA A 147 1.51 0.77 9.71
C ALA A 147 2.22 1.09 11.03
N ASN A 148 2.18 0.14 11.95
CA ASN A 148 2.88 0.19 13.21
C ASN A 148 3.54 -1.18 13.52
N ALA A 149 4.09 -1.36 14.71
CA ALA A 149 4.74 -2.61 15.11
C ALA A 149 3.77 -3.80 15.21
N GLU A 150 2.48 -3.52 15.46
CA GLU A 150 1.43 -4.53 15.52
C GLU A 150 0.76 -4.69 14.16
N TYR A 151 0.55 -5.95 13.74
CA TYR A 151 0.01 -6.24 12.41
C TYR A 151 -1.47 -5.82 12.31
N ASP A 152 -1.79 -4.96 11.32
CA ASP A 152 -3.14 -4.45 11.04
C ASP A 152 -3.82 -3.75 12.24
N GLU A 153 -3.05 -3.09 13.12
CA GLU A 153 -3.54 -2.39 14.31
C GLU A 153 -3.24 -0.89 14.36
N GLY A 154 -2.64 -0.36 13.32
CA GLY A 154 -2.31 1.06 13.27
C GLY A 154 -3.53 1.97 13.09
N PRO A 155 -3.37 3.28 13.32
CA PRO A 155 -4.43 4.27 13.19
C PRO A 155 -5.09 4.24 11.82
N ILE A 156 -6.42 4.13 11.79
CA ILE A 156 -7.21 4.08 10.56
C ILE A 156 -7.30 5.48 9.95
N LEU A 157 -6.96 5.59 8.69
CA LEU A 157 -7.11 6.80 7.87
C LEU A 157 -8.42 6.81 7.11
N TYR A 158 -8.85 5.64 6.60
CA TYR A 158 -10.05 5.50 5.80
C TYR A 158 -10.56 4.05 5.82
N GLN A 159 -11.88 3.91 5.80
CA GLN A 159 -12.54 2.62 5.57
C GLN A 159 -13.67 2.79 4.56
N ARG A 160 -13.90 1.75 3.75
CA ARG A 160 -15.03 1.67 2.83
C ARG A 160 -15.64 0.28 2.91
N GLU A 161 -16.96 0.23 3.10
CA GLU A 161 -17.73 -1.00 3.05
C GLU A 161 -17.86 -1.51 1.60
N VAL A 162 -17.82 -2.84 1.47
CA VAL A 162 -18.05 -3.56 0.23
C VAL A 162 -19.05 -4.68 0.53
N PRO A 163 -20.23 -4.72 -0.13
CA PRO A 163 -21.22 -5.77 0.12
C PRO A 163 -20.72 -7.12 -0.40
N VAL A 164 -21.03 -8.18 0.34
CA VAL A 164 -20.92 -9.57 -0.12
C VAL A 164 -22.30 -9.98 -0.64
N LEU A 165 -22.42 -10.27 -1.93
CA LEU A 165 -23.69 -10.59 -2.54
C LEU A 165 -24.00 -12.08 -2.39
N PRO A 166 -25.31 -12.47 -2.33
CA PRO A 166 -25.70 -13.88 -2.13
C PRO A 166 -25.20 -14.85 -3.22
N ASP A 167 -24.92 -14.34 -4.41
CA ASP A 167 -24.44 -15.08 -5.57
C ASP A 167 -22.94 -14.88 -5.85
N ASP A 168 -22.21 -14.26 -4.92
CA ASP A 168 -20.76 -14.08 -5.06
C ASP A 168 -20.04 -15.43 -5.04
N THR A 169 -19.03 -15.50 -5.87
CA THR A 169 -17.87 -16.38 -5.71
C THR A 169 -16.74 -15.60 -5.05
N LEU A 170 -15.71 -16.29 -4.58
CA LEU A 170 -14.52 -15.61 -4.06
C LEU A 170 -13.93 -14.64 -5.10
N ASP A 171 -13.85 -15.05 -6.36
CA ASP A 171 -13.30 -14.23 -7.46
C ASP A 171 -14.11 -12.95 -7.70
N THR A 172 -15.45 -13.02 -7.62
CA THR A 172 -16.30 -11.84 -7.83
C THR A 172 -16.23 -10.86 -6.67
N LEU A 173 -16.09 -11.38 -5.44
CA LEU A 173 -15.86 -10.55 -4.28
C LEU A 173 -14.48 -9.89 -4.32
N GLU A 174 -13.42 -10.66 -4.65
CA GLU A 174 -12.05 -10.12 -4.83
C GLU A 174 -12.03 -8.99 -5.86
N ALA A 175 -12.66 -9.19 -7.02
CA ALA A 175 -12.71 -8.15 -8.06
C ALA A 175 -13.40 -6.87 -7.56
N ARG A 176 -14.48 -6.98 -6.78
CA ARG A 176 -15.19 -5.84 -6.20
C ARG A 176 -14.38 -5.12 -5.14
N ILE A 177 -13.66 -5.87 -4.30
CA ILE A 177 -12.75 -5.31 -3.30
C ILE A 177 -11.59 -4.57 -3.99
N HIS A 178 -10.96 -5.18 -5.00
CA HIS A 178 -9.88 -4.53 -5.74
C HIS A 178 -10.34 -3.25 -6.46
N GLN A 179 -11.58 -3.22 -6.97
CA GLN A 179 -12.13 -1.97 -7.51
C GLN A 179 -12.22 -0.89 -6.43
N ALA A 180 -12.72 -1.25 -5.24
CA ALA A 180 -12.79 -0.30 -4.12
C ALA A 180 -11.40 0.19 -3.67
N GLU A 181 -10.40 -0.69 -3.67
CA GLU A 181 -9.00 -0.35 -3.39
C GLU A 181 -8.44 0.65 -4.41
N HIS A 182 -8.62 0.38 -5.71
CA HIS A 182 -8.10 1.22 -6.81
C HIS A 182 -8.70 2.64 -6.79
N GLU A 183 -9.94 2.78 -6.35
CA GLU A 183 -10.60 4.09 -6.20
C GLU A 183 -10.14 4.81 -4.91
N ALA A 184 -10.05 4.08 -3.80
CA ALA A 184 -9.82 4.68 -2.49
C ALA A 184 -8.35 5.01 -2.22
N TYR A 185 -7.41 4.18 -2.67
CA TYR A 185 -6.01 4.38 -2.32
C TYR A 185 -5.41 5.67 -2.90
N PRO A 186 -5.58 5.98 -4.20
CA PRO A 186 -5.15 7.26 -4.75
C PRO A 186 -5.83 8.46 -4.07
N MET A 187 -7.14 8.36 -3.78
CA MET A 187 -7.89 9.40 -3.08
C MET A 187 -7.32 9.69 -1.68
N VAL A 188 -6.96 8.66 -0.91
CA VAL A 188 -6.37 8.83 0.43
C VAL A 188 -4.97 9.42 0.34
N ILE A 189 -4.15 8.98 -0.63
CA ILE A 189 -2.82 9.55 -0.86
C ILE A 189 -2.94 11.04 -1.26
N GLN A 190 -3.93 11.40 -2.09
CA GLN A 190 -4.21 12.81 -2.42
C GLN A 190 -4.53 13.64 -1.17
N LYS A 191 -5.33 13.10 -0.24
CA LYS A 191 -5.62 13.79 1.02
C LYS A 191 -4.40 13.96 1.92
N LEU A 192 -3.44 13.01 1.87
CA LEU A 192 -2.14 13.19 2.52
C LEU A 192 -1.31 14.27 1.82
N ALA A 193 -1.33 14.30 0.48
CA ALA A 193 -0.64 15.30 -0.32
C ALA A 193 -1.15 16.72 -0.02
N THR A 194 -2.44 16.91 0.15
CA THR A 194 -3.06 18.21 0.45
C THR A 194 -3.05 18.58 1.94
N GLY A 195 -2.66 17.64 2.81
CA GLY A 195 -2.69 17.84 4.27
C GLY A 195 -4.09 17.79 4.89
N GLU A 196 -5.10 17.31 4.14
CA GLU A 196 -6.47 17.09 4.65
C GLU A 196 -6.55 15.95 5.66
N LEU A 197 -5.60 14.98 5.58
CA LEU A 197 -5.40 13.95 6.58
C LEU A 197 -4.11 14.25 7.34
N PRO A 198 -4.15 15.02 8.44
CA PRO A 198 -2.97 15.31 9.22
C PRO A 198 -2.53 14.05 9.95
N VAL A 199 -1.36 13.56 9.60
CA VAL A 199 -0.67 12.51 10.36
C VAL A 199 0.09 13.21 11.49
N LYS A 200 -0.43 13.07 12.71
CA LYS A 200 0.16 13.65 13.93
C LYS A 200 1.28 12.76 14.47
#